data_c15e52bf99b07d70eec7d221913ab572
#
_entry.id   c15e52bf99b07d70eec7d221913ab572
#
_cell.length_a   1.000
_cell.length_b   1.000
_cell.length_c   1.000
_cell.angle_alpha   90.00
_cell.angle_beta   90.00
_cell.angle_gamma   90.00
#
_symmetry.space_group_name_H-M   'P 1'
#
loop_
_entity.id
_entity.type
_entity.pdbx_description
1 polymer ?
#
loop_
_entity_poly.entity_id
_entity_poly.type
_entity_poly.pdbx_seq_one_letter_code
_entity_poly.pdbx_strand_id
1 'polypeptide(L)'
;MNNWAGNIKWNPKGYFLPNNKNEIISIIQQAKNKKLPIRVIGSGHSFSPLCATNGYSISLNNLQHIQQDETNDKLVYIQGGAKLYQISYALNTLGLAQENMGDIDRQSIAGATATGTHGTGIAFGNISTQIEEITFINGLGEVITANESNSTLFNSARVSLGSLGVVTDVRLKTVPAYLLKQEKKKERFSDV
;
A
#
# COMPACT_ATOMS: atom_id res chain seq x y z
N MET A 1 -3.07 6.05 19.96
CA MET A 1 -2.79 6.34 18.53
C MET A 1 -3.99 7.03 17.90
N ASN A 2 -3.83 7.68 16.78
CA ASN A 2 -4.93 8.29 16.02
C ASN A 2 -4.63 8.20 14.53
N ASN A 3 -5.67 8.27 13.70
CA ASN A 3 -5.50 8.42 12.25
C ASN A 3 -5.04 9.85 11.92
N TRP A 4 -4.66 10.10 10.65
CA TRP A 4 -4.17 11.40 10.18
C TRP A 4 -5.16 12.56 10.48
N ALA A 5 -6.45 12.33 10.27
CA ALA A 5 -7.49 13.36 10.51
C ALA A 5 -7.82 13.57 12.00
N GLY A 6 -7.31 12.73 12.91
CA GLY A 6 -7.58 12.82 14.35
C GLY A 6 -8.99 12.46 14.81
N ASN A 7 -9.86 12.06 13.88
CA ASN A 7 -11.25 11.70 14.18
C ASN A 7 -11.42 10.26 14.72
N ILE A 8 -10.41 9.41 14.54
CA ILE A 8 -10.39 8.04 15.05
C ILE A 8 -9.23 7.88 16.00
N LYS A 9 -9.51 7.42 17.23
CA LYS A 9 -8.52 7.17 18.27
C LYS A 9 -8.61 5.73 18.75
N TRP A 10 -7.46 5.08 19.01
CA TRP A 10 -7.38 3.73 19.58
C TRP A 10 -6.14 3.55 20.42
N ASN A 11 -6.15 2.53 21.26
CA ASN A 11 -5.04 2.22 22.15
C ASN A 11 -4.67 0.72 22.01
N PRO A 12 -3.70 0.37 21.15
CA PRO A 12 -3.28 -1.02 20.98
C PRO A 12 -2.50 -1.50 22.21
N LYS A 13 -2.59 -2.81 22.50
CA LYS A 13 -1.77 -3.47 23.54
C LYS A 13 -0.30 -3.56 23.17
N GLY A 14 0.04 -3.43 21.88
CA GLY A 14 1.41 -3.38 21.39
C GLY A 14 1.51 -2.65 20.06
N TYR A 15 2.60 -1.88 19.88
CA TYR A 15 2.94 -1.24 18.62
C TYR A 15 4.32 -1.71 18.17
N PHE A 16 4.41 -2.21 16.93
CA PHE A 16 5.60 -2.87 16.42
C PHE A 16 6.07 -2.25 15.12
N LEU A 17 7.39 -2.17 14.97
CA LEU A 17 8.11 -1.64 13.81
C LEU A 17 9.10 -2.71 13.31
N PRO A 18 8.63 -3.80 12.67
CA PRO A 18 9.50 -4.87 12.21
C PRO A 18 10.46 -4.39 11.12
N ASN A 19 11.68 -4.96 11.13
CA ASN A 19 12.73 -4.68 10.15
C ASN A 19 12.77 -5.71 9.02
N ASN A 20 12.09 -6.83 9.16
CA ASN A 20 12.07 -7.93 8.19
C ASN A 20 10.83 -8.81 8.34
N LYS A 21 10.64 -9.73 7.37
CA LYS A 21 9.51 -10.67 7.33
C LYS A 21 9.49 -11.61 8.54
N ASN A 22 10.64 -12.04 9.03
CA ASN A 22 10.72 -12.97 10.18
C ASN A 22 10.20 -12.31 11.47
N GLU A 23 10.49 -11.02 11.67
CA GLU A 23 9.93 -10.26 12.78
C GLU A 23 8.41 -10.13 12.69
N ILE A 24 7.86 -9.91 11.48
CA ILE A 24 6.40 -9.89 11.26
C ILE A 24 5.79 -11.23 11.62
N ILE A 25 6.39 -12.35 11.16
CA ILE A 25 5.92 -13.70 11.48
C ILE A 25 5.93 -13.94 13.00
N SER A 26 7.00 -13.53 13.68
CA SER A 26 7.11 -13.64 15.14
C SER A 26 6.00 -12.85 15.87
N ILE A 27 5.70 -11.63 15.41
CA ILE A 27 4.62 -10.79 15.98
C ILE A 27 3.25 -11.46 15.76
N ILE A 28 3.01 -12.03 14.56
CA ILE A 28 1.76 -12.75 14.25
C ILE A 28 1.60 -13.96 15.19
N GLN A 29 2.65 -14.74 15.38
CA GLN A 29 2.62 -15.90 16.28
C GLN A 29 2.38 -15.50 17.74
N GLN A 30 3.01 -14.42 18.21
CA GLN A 30 2.77 -13.88 19.55
C GLN A 30 1.32 -13.42 19.73
N ALA A 31 0.75 -12.73 18.75
CA ALA A 31 -0.63 -12.27 18.79
C ALA A 31 -1.62 -13.47 18.80
N LYS A 32 -1.36 -14.49 17.97
CA LYS A 32 -2.14 -15.73 17.92
C LYS A 32 -2.16 -16.43 19.28
N ASN A 33 -1.00 -16.61 19.91
CA ASN A 33 -0.87 -17.23 21.23
C ASN A 33 -1.62 -16.45 22.33
N LYS A 34 -1.67 -15.13 22.20
CA LYS A 34 -2.39 -14.25 23.15
C LYS A 34 -3.84 -13.99 22.75
N LYS A 35 -4.31 -14.58 21.63
CA LYS A 35 -5.64 -14.36 21.05
C LYS A 35 -5.96 -12.88 20.82
N LEU A 36 -4.98 -12.11 20.34
CA LEU A 36 -5.09 -10.69 20.06
C LEU A 36 -5.25 -10.43 18.56
N PRO A 37 -6.15 -9.54 18.17
CA PRO A 37 -6.22 -9.10 16.77
C PRO A 37 -5.00 -8.30 16.38
N ILE A 38 -4.64 -8.36 15.09
CA ILE A 38 -3.59 -7.53 14.49
C ILE A 38 -4.23 -6.58 13.48
N ARG A 39 -3.74 -5.34 13.45
CA ARG A 39 -3.99 -4.38 12.37
C ARG A 39 -2.68 -3.77 11.91
N VAL A 40 -2.55 -3.64 10.59
CA VAL A 40 -1.43 -2.91 9.99
C VAL A 40 -1.83 -1.46 9.81
N ILE A 41 -0.94 -0.54 10.22
CA ILE A 41 -1.12 0.88 10.01
C ILE A 41 -0.05 1.40 9.05
N GLY A 42 -0.48 2.05 7.97
CA GLY A 42 0.37 2.86 7.10
C GLY A 42 0.48 4.30 7.63
N SER A 43 0.16 5.27 6.79
CA SER A 43 0.15 6.69 7.17
C SER A 43 -1.14 7.15 7.85
N GLY A 44 -2.12 6.25 8.03
CA GLY A 44 -3.36 6.54 8.74
C GLY A 44 -4.32 7.50 8.01
N HIS A 45 -4.27 7.56 6.68
CA HIS A 45 -5.12 8.45 5.90
C HIS A 45 -6.59 8.00 5.76
N SER A 46 -6.91 6.77 6.17
CA SER A 46 -8.30 6.31 6.16
C SER A 46 -9.15 7.09 7.16
N PHE A 47 -10.35 7.51 6.74
CA PHE A 47 -11.36 8.11 7.59
C PHE A 47 -12.22 7.07 8.31
N SER A 48 -12.09 5.79 7.93
CA SER A 48 -12.73 4.64 8.58
C SER A 48 -11.78 3.98 9.58
N PRO A 49 -12.27 3.29 10.63
CA PRO A 49 -11.44 2.71 11.69
C PRO A 49 -10.70 1.42 11.25
N LEU A 50 -10.27 1.32 9.99
CA LEU A 50 -9.65 0.12 9.41
C LEU A 50 -8.39 -0.34 10.13
N CYS A 51 -7.57 0.61 10.60
CA CYS A 51 -6.32 0.31 11.31
C CYS A 51 -6.47 0.33 12.84
N ALA A 52 -7.66 0.68 13.37
CA ALA A 52 -7.88 0.72 14.80
C ALA A 52 -7.99 -0.68 15.40
N THR A 53 -7.33 -0.92 16.52
CA THR A 53 -7.35 -2.19 17.23
C THR A 53 -7.06 -2.02 18.71
N ASN A 54 -7.60 -2.90 19.54
CA ASN A 54 -7.21 -3.08 20.93
C ASN A 54 -6.15 -4.18 21.11
N GLY A 55 -5.72 -4.82 20.01
CA GLY A 55 -4.67 -5.84 19.97
C GLY A 55 -3.31 -5.27 19.59
N TYR A 56 -2.68 -5.81 18.56
CA TYR A 56 -1.38 -5.38 18.08
C TYR A 56 -1.50 -4.51 16.83
N SER A 57 -0.81 -3.37 16.83
CA SER A 57 -0.61 -2.53 15.64
C SER A 57 0.79 -2.78 15.07
N ILE A 58 0.88 -3.03 13.77
CA ILE A 58 2.15 -3.18 13.04
C ILE A 58 2.30 -2.02 12.07
N SER A 59 3.42 -1.32 12.10
CA SER A 59 3.80 -0.36 11.06
C SER A 59 4.99 -0.87 10.27
N LEU A 60 4.92 -0.74 8.95
CA LEU A 60 5.99 -1.17 8.03
C LEU A 60 6.99 -0.03 7.71
N ASN A 61 7.09 0.99 8.55
CA ASN A 61 7.93 2.16 8.28
C ASN A 61 9.44 1.83 8.14
N ASN A 62 9.91 0.66 8.62
CA ASN A 62 11.26 0.18 8.40
C ASN A 62 11.42 -0.65 7.11
N LEU A 63 10.33 -0.94 6.41
CA LEU A 63 10.30 -1.73 5.17
C LEU A 63 9.90 -0.81 4.01
N GLN A 64 10.86 -0.05 3.47
CA GLN A 64 10.63 1.00 2.47
C GLN A 64 11.56 0.87 1.25
N HIS A 65 12.19 -0.29 1.07
CA HIS A 65 13.11 -0.51 -0.05
C HIS A 65 12.36 -0.43 -1.39
N ILE A 66 12.99 0.20 -2.38
CA ILE A 66 12.48 0.37 -3.74
C ILE A 66 13.62 0.00 -4.69
N GLN A 67 13.39 -0.93 -5.58
CA GLN A 67 14.39 -1.43 -6.51
C GLN A 67 13.75 -1.75 -7.87
N GLN A 68 14.38 -1.33 -8.96
CA GLN A 68 13.98 -1.76 -10.29
C GLN A 68 14.14 -3.28 -10.42
N ASP A 69 13.21 -3.93 -11.10
CA ASP A 69 13.28 -5.37 -11.35
C ASP A 69 14.43 -5.68 -12.34
N GLU A 70 15.23 -6.69 -12.03
CA GLU A 70 16.39 -7.05 -12.84
C GLU A 70 16.02 -7.69 -14.19
N THR A 71 14.81 -8.23 -14.29
CA THR A 71 14.34 -8.97 -15.47
C THR A 71 13.38 -8.16 -16.35
N ASN A 72 12.81 -7.07 -15.82
CA ASN A 72 11.87 -6.23 -16.55
C ASN A 72 11.99 -4.77 -16.07
N ASP A 73 12.57 -3.93 -16.90
CA ASP A 73 12.84 -2.52 -16.62
C ASP A 73 11.57 -1.67 -16.37
N LYS A 74 10.39 -2.19 -16.73
CA LYS A 74 9.07 -1.55 -16.45
C LYS A 74 8.44 -1.98 -15.14
N LEU A 75 9.07 -2.90 -14.41
CA LEU A 75 8.61 -3.34 -13.11
C LEU A 75 9.54 -2.82 -12.01
N VAL A 76 8.94 -2.45 -10.89
CA VAL A 76 9.67 -1.99 -9.71
C VAL A 76 9.19 -2.75 -8.49
N TYR A 77 10.12 -3.38 -7.79
CA TYR A 77 9.89 -4.01 -6.50
C TYR A 77 9.85 -2.96 -5.41
N ILE A 78 8.82 -3.00 -4.57
CA ILE A 78 8.57 -1.98 -3.55
C ILE A 78 8.11 -2.66 -2.26
N GLN A 79 8.78 -2.37 -1.15
CA GLN A 79 8.33 -2.80 0.16
C GLN A 79 7.10 -2.01 0.63
N GLY A 80 6.18 -2.69 1.32
CA GLY A 80 4.84 -2.21 1.65
C GLY A 80 4.77 -0.91 2.46
N GLY A 81 5.83 -0.56 3.19
CA GLY A 81 5.94 0.67 3.98
C GLY A 81 6.38 1.91 3.20
N ALA A 82 6.89 1.75 1.96
CA ALA A 82 7.32 2.86 1.12
C ALA A 82 6.17 3.83 0.85
N LYS A 83 6.43 5.13 0.93
CA LYS A 83 5.44 6.17 0.71
C LYS A 83 5.36 6.52 -0.78
N LEU A 84 4.18 6.92 -1.26
CA LEU A 84 3.98 7.24 -2.67
C LEU A 84 4.94 8.31 -3.16
N TYR A 85 5.25 9.35 -2.36
CA TYR A 85 6.24 10.37 -2.73
C TYR A 85 7.65 9.80 -2.87
N GLN A 86 8.05 8.82 -2.04
CA GLN A 86 9.36 8.14 -2.16
C GLN A 86 9.42 7.32 -3.44
N ILE A 87 8.31 6.64 -3.76
CA ILE A 87 8.18 5.85 -4.99
C ILE A 87 8.28 6.79 -6.20
N SER A 88 7.53 7.89 -6.22
CA SER A 88 7.59 8.88 -7.32
C SER A 88 9.00 9.43 -7.52
N TYR A 89 9.70 9.73 -6.43
CA TYR A 89 11.10 10.19 -6.50
C TYR A 89 12.03 9.12 -7.10
N ALA A 90 11.94 7.88 -6.59
CA ALA A 90 12.75 6.76 -7.08
C ALA A 90 12.45 6.46 -8.56
N LEU A 91 11.19 6.42 -8.96
CA LEU A 91 10.80 6.22 -10.36
C LEU A 91 11.35 7.32 -11.27
N ASN A 92 11.28 8.58 -10.85
CA ASN A 92 11.81 9.69 -11.63
C ASN A 92 13.32 9.56 -11.91
N THR A 93 14.11 9.06 -10.95
CA THR A 93 15.54 8.80 -11.16
C THR A 93 15.82 7.68 -12.16
N LEU A 94 14.84 6.79 -12.37
CA LEU A 94 14.88 5.71 -13.34
C LEU A 94 14.28 6.08 -14.71
N GLY A 95 13.82 7.33 -14.88
CA GLY A 95 13.09 7.73 -16.10
C GLY A 95 11.68 7.10 -16.20
N LEU A 96 11.11 6.69 -15.08
CA LEU A 96 9.82 6.02 -14.97
C LEU A 96 8.80 6.86 -14.19
N ALA A 97 7.53 6.50 -14.30
CA ALA A 97 6.42 7.08 -13.55
C ALA A 97 5.35 6.03 -13.22
N GLN A 98 4.51 6.33 -12.24
CA GLN A 98 3.22 5.66 -12.07
C GLN A 98 2.28 6.12 -13.18
N GLU A 99 1.43 5.23 -13.69
CA GLU A 99 0.44 5.55 -14.72
C GLU A 99 -0.58 6.57 -14.21
N ASN A 100 -1.01 6.41 -12.97
CA ASN A 100 -1.92 7.33 -12.30
C ASN A 100 -1.67 7.30 -10.79
N MET A 101 -1.99 8.39 -10.11
CA MET A 101 -1.78 8.57 -8.68
C MET A 101 -2.97 9.32 -8.06
N GLY A 102 -3.25 9.09 -6.78
CA GLY A 102 -4.17 9.92 -6.02
C GLY A 102 -3.57 11.31 -5.71
N ASP A 103 -4.41 12.22 -5.21
CA ASP A 103 -4.00 13.57 -4.83
C ASP A 103 -3.01 13.59 -3.65
N ILE A 104 -3.12 12.62 -2.73
CA ILE A 104 -2.27 12.51 -1.55
C ILE A 104 -1.15 11.48 -1.79
N ASP A 105 0.10 11.93 -1.67
CA ASP A 105 1.31 11.13 -1.84
C ASP A 105 1.94 10.60 -0.54
N ARG A 106 1.30 10.85 0.61
CA ARG A 106 1.81 10.47 1.94
C ARG A 106 1.43 9.06 2.38
N GLN A 107 0.55 8.40 1.66
CA GLN A 107 0.14 7.03 1.93
C GLN A 107 1.31 6.05 1.71
N SER A 108 1.36 4.97 2.49
CA SER A 108 2.21 3.82 2.14
C SER A 108 1.60 3.04 0.97
N ILE A 109 2.43 2.42 0.14
CA ILE A 109 1.95 1.65 -1.03
C ILE A 109 0.99 0.52 -0.61
N ALA A 110 1.29 -0.24 0.45
CA ALA A 110 0.41 -1.28 0.96
C ALA A 110 -0.94 -0.72 1.42
N GLY A 111 -0.97 0.45 2.04
CA GLY A 111 -2.22 1.12 2.45
C GLY A 111 -3.00 1.67 1.28
N ALA A 112 -2.34 2.30 0.31
CA ALA A 112 -2.97 2.87 -0.87
C ALA A 112 -3.62 1.79 -1.75
N THR A 113 -2.93 0.66 -1.96
CA THR A 113 -3.48 -0.49 -2.71
C THR A 113 -4.63 -1.14 -1.96
N ALA A 114 -4.46 -1.43 -0.67
CA ALA A 114 -5.47 -2.12 0.14
C ALA A 114 -6.83 -1.41 0.19
N THR A 115 -6.86 -0.08 0.02
CA THR A 115 -8.08 0.74 0.06
C THR A 115 -8.55 1.25 -1.31
N GLY A 116 -7.94 0.78 -2.40
CA GLY A 116 -8.31 1.14 -3.76
C GLY A 116 -8.12 2.63 -4.07
N THR A 117 -7.06 3.25 -3.51
CA THR A 117 -6.73 4.66 -3.77
C THR A 117 -6.59 4.91 -5.27
N HIS A 118 -7.19 5.98 -5.75
CA HIS A 118 -7.22 6.34 -7.17
C HIS A 118 -6.99 7.84 -7.38
N GLY A 119 -6.60 8.19 -8.58
CA GLY A 119 -6.62 9.56 -9.09
C GLY A 119 -7.89 9.84 -9.89
N THR A 120 -7.77 10.75 -10.85
CA THR A 120 -8.83 11.11 -11.79
C THR A 120 -8.50 10.62 -13.19
N GLY A 121 -9.50 10.61 -14.07
CA GLY A 121 -9.38 10.21 -15.47
C GLY A 121 -10.12 8.90 -15.77
N ILE A 122 -11.04 8.97 -16.73
CA ILE A 122 -11.95 7.86 -17.07
C ILE A 122 -11.22 6.62 -17.60
N ALA A 123 -10.01 6.80 -18.14
CA ALA A 123 -9.21 5.71 -18.71
C ALA A 123 -8.31 5.01 -17.68
N PHE A 124 -8.20 5.53 -16.46
CA PHE A 124 -7.28 5.02 -15.45
C PHE A 124 -7.99 4.24 -14.35
N GLY A 125 -7.40 3.14 -13.95
CA GLY A 125 -7.80 2.40 -12.76
C GLY A 125 -7.27 3.02 -11.46
N ASN A 126 -7.52 2.34 -10.34
CA ASN A 126 -6.91 2.69 -9.07
C ASN A 126 -5.44 2.20 -9.01
N ILE A 127 -4.69 2.60 -7.97
CA ILE A 127 -3.27 2.19 -7.83
C ILE A 127 -3.12 0.66 -7.82
N SER A 128 -4.10 -0.07 -7.29
CA SER A 128 -4.05 -1.54 -7.22
C SER A 128 -4.05 -2.20 -8.60
N THR A 129 -4.57 -1.53 -9.64
CA THR A 129 -4.55 -2.06 -11.02
C THR A 129 -3.16 -2.00 -11.65
N GLN A 130 -2.25 -1.21 -11.09
CA GLN A 130 -0.85 -1.12 -11.52
C GLN A 130 0.03 -2.19 -10.87
N ILE A 131 -0.51 -3.00 -9.95
CA ILE A 131 0.23 -4.07 -9.27
C ILE A 131 0.18 -5.34 -10.12
N GLU A 132 1.35 -5.90 -10.40
CA GLU A 132 1.54 -7.17 -11.14
C GLU A 132 1.72 -8.37 -10.19
N GLU A 133 2.27 -8.11 -9.00
CA GLU A 133 2.48 -9.14 -7.98
C GLU A 133 2.39 -8.52 -6.57
N ILE A 134 1.86 -9.27 -5.63
CA ILE A 134 1.72 -8.88 -4.24
C ILE A 134 2.19 -10.00 -3.32
N THR A 135 3.05 -9.68 -2.36
CA THR A 135 3.48 -10.60 -1.31
C THR A 135 2.94 -10.14 0.03
N PHE A 136 2.33 -11.06 0.77
CA PHE A 136 1.82 -10.80 2.10
C PHE A 136 2.05 -11.97 3.04
N ILE A 137 2.02 -11.70 4.35
CA ILE A 137 2.10 -12.71 5.41
C ILE A 137 0.71 -12.85 6.02
N ASN A 138 0.12 -14.05 5.91
CA ASN A 138 -1.23 -14.33 6.40
C ASN A 138 -1.27 -14.50 7.94
N GLY A 139 -2.47 -14.70 8.49
CA GLY A 139 -2.67 -14.89 9.94
C GLY A 139 -2.06 -16.18 10.51
N LEU A 140 -1.58 -17.10 9.68
CA LEU A 140 -0.82 -18.29 10.09
C LEU A 140 0.69 -18.04 10.14
N GLY A 141 1.17 -16.92 9.62
CA GLY A 141 2.59 -16.61 9.48
C GLY A 141 3.19 -17.14 8.19
N GLU A 142 2.39 -17.57 7.23
CA GLU A 142 2.84 -18.07 5.93
C GLU A 142 3.04 -16.88 4.98
N VAL A 143 4.16 -16.90 4.25
CA VAL A 143 4.46 -15.93 3.20
C VAL A 143 3.80 -16.39 1.91
N ILE A 144 2.92 -15.57 1.36
CA ILE A 144 2.14 -15.88 0.16
C ILE A 144 2.45 -14.82 -0.89
N THR A 145 2.77 -15.25 -2.11
CA THR A 145 2.89 -14.39 -3.28
C THR A 145 1.75 -14.68 -4.24
N ALA A 146 1.07 -13.64 -4.69
CA ALA A 146 -0.06 -13.72 -5.60
C ALA A 146 0.16 -12.81 -6.82
N ASN A 147 -0.16 -13.35 -8.00
CA ASN A 147 -0.11 -12.69 -9.30
C ASN A 147 -1.19 -13.29 -10.22
N GLU A 148 -1.18 -12.97 -11.51
CA GLU A 148 -2.18 -13.45 -12.47
C GLU A 148 -2.29 -14.98 -12.56
N SER A 149 -1.25 -15.75 -12.19
CA SER A 149 -1.32 -17.22 -12.18
C SER A 149 -2.32 -17.78 -11.14
N ASN A 150 -2.63 -16.99 -10.11
CA ASN A 150 -3.65 -17.26 -9.10
C ASN A 150 -4.60 -16.07 -8.95
N SER A 151 -5.23 -15.69 -10.06
CA SER A 151 -5.96 -14.44 -10.25
C SER A 151 -7.03 -14.14 -9.18
N THR A 152 -7.75 -15.15 -8.68
CA THR A 152 -8.76 -14.98 -7.62
C THR A 152 -8.12 -14.46 -6.33
N LEU A 153 -7.02 -15.07 -5.88
CA LEU A 153 -6.29 -14.63 -4.70
C LEU A 153 -5.65 -13.26 -4.93
N PHE A 154 -5.05 -13.07 -6.10
CA PHE A 154 -4.39 -11.83 -6.48
C PHE A 154 -5.36 -10.64 -6.47
N ASN A 155 -6.51 -10.77 -7.11
CA ASN A 155 -7.54 -9.73 -7.14
C ASN A 155 -8.08 -9.41 -5.74
N SER A 156 -8.25 -10.44 -4.89
CA SER A 156 -8.65 -10.25 -3.49
C SER A 156 -7.57 -9.54 -2.67
N ALA A 157 -6.29 -9.86 -2.89
CA ALA A 157 -5.18 -9.31 -2.12
C ALA A 157 -4.92 -7.83 -2.45
N ARG A 158 -5.08 -7.44 -3.72
CA ARG A 158 -4.85 -6.07 -4.18
C ARG A 158 -5.73 -5.02 -3.46
N VAL A 159 -6.97 -5.37 -3.08
CA VAL A 159 -7.90 -4.45 -2.38
C VAL A 159 -8.50 -5.16 -1.16
N SER A 160 -7.65 -5.71 -0.30
CA SER A 160 -8.06 -6.58 0.81
C SER A 160 -8.48 -5.85 2.09
N LEU A 161 -8.31 -4.53 2.18
CA LEU A 161 -8.47 -3.76 3.43
C LEU A 161 -7.63 -4.33 4.60
N GLY A 162 -6.54 -5.04 4.26
CA GLY A 162 -5.68 -5.71 5.23
C GLY A 162 -6.29 -6.97 5.87
N SER A 163 -7.36 -7.56 5.30
CA SER A 163 -8.05 -8.72 5.85
C SER A 163 -7.31 -10.05 5.60
N LEU A 164 -6.50 -10.14 4.55
CA LEU A 164 -5.77 -11.35 4.19
C LEU A 164 -4.42 -11.46 4.90
N GLY A 165 -3.86 -10.37 5.40
CA GLY A 165 -2.58 -10.38 6.08
C GLY A 165 -1.82 -9.06 5.97
N VAL A 166 -0.53 -9.12 6.27
CA VAL A 166 0.43 -8.01 6.23
C VAL A 166 1.08 -7.97 4.86
N VAL A 167 0.71 -7.02 4.00
CA VAL A 167 1.34 -6.83 2.68
C VAL A 167 2.75 -6.31 2.88
N THR A 168 3.73 -7.13 2.53
CA THR A 168 5.15 -6.82 2.72
C THR A 168 5.80 -6.21 1.49
N ASP A 169 5.39 -6.65 0.29
CA ASP A 169 6.00 -6.24 -0.96
C ASP A 169 4.98 -6.21 -2.10
N VAL A 170 5.23 -5.37 -3.08
CA VAL A 170 4.49 -5.34 -4.35
C VAL A 170 5.47 -5.18 -5.52
N ARG A 171 5.10 -5.70 -6.69
CA ARG A 171 5.74 -5.37 -7.97
C ARG A 171 4.81 -4.42 -8.71
N LEU A 172 5.25 -3.20 -8.88
CA LEU A 172 4.52 -2.12 -9.53
C LEU A 172 4.90 -2.06 -11.01
N LYS A 173 3.90 -2.11 -11.88
CA LYS A 173 4.04 -1.76 -13.30
C LYS A 173 4.16 -0.26 -13.46
N THR A 174 5.10 0.17 -14.27
CA THR A 174 5.42 1.58 -14.50
C THR A 174 5.30 1.95 -15.98
N VAL A 175 5.26 3.24 -16.24
CA VAL A 175 5.31 3.84 -17.58
C VAL A 175 6.55 4.72 -17.70
N PRO A 176 7.01 5.08 -18.91
CA PRO A 176 8.03 6.10 -19.07
C PRO A 176 7.64 7.41 -18.39
N ALA A 177 8.60 8.12 -17.82
CA ALA A 177 8.36 9.43 -17.21
C ALA A 177 7.73 10.40 -18.21
N TYR A 178 6.77 11.18 -17.74
CA TYR A 178 6.03 12.14 -18.54
C TYR A 178 5.85 13.46 -17.79
N LEU A 179 5.53 14.51 -18.54
CA LEU A 179 5.21 15.82 -17.98
C LEU A 179 3.72 16.09 -18.11
N LEU A 180 3.13 16.64 -17.05
CA LEU A 180 1.75 17.12 -17.05
C LEU A 180 1.70 18.63 -17.11
N LYS A 181 0.84 19.17 -17.97
CA LYS A 181 0.47 20.58 -17.98
C LYS A 181 -0.89 20.72 -17.31
N GLN A 182 -0.96 21.49 -16.22
CA GLN A 182 -2.23 21.82 -15.57
C GLN A 182 -2.76 23.14 -16.14
N GLU A 183 -3.99 23.12 -16.63
CA GLU A 183 -4.74 24.32 -16.99
C GLU A 183 -5.97 24.44 -16.09
N LYS A 184 -6.18 25.61 -15.49
CA LYS A 184 -7.37 25.93 -14.69
C LYS A 184 -8.20 26.94 -15.42
N LYS A 185 -9.45 26.58 -15.74
CA LYS A 185 -10.42 27.45 -16.38
C LYS A 185 -11.64 27.63 -15.45
N LYS A 186 -12.20 28.82 -15.47
CA LYS A 186 -13.50 29.11 -14.84
C LYS A 186 -14.54 29.07 -15.91
N GLU A 187 -15.43 28.11 -15.86
CA GLU A 187 -16.50 27.90 -16.84
C GLU A 187 -17.84 27.87 -16.12
N ARG A 188 -18.94 28.10 -16.84
CA ARG A 188 -20.27 27.87 -16.30
C ARG A 188 -20.54 26.37 -16.26
N PHE A 189 -21.27 25.90 -15.25
CA PHE A 189 -21.60 24.48 -15.12
C PHE A 189 -22.35 23.91 -16.33
N SER A 190 -23.16 24.78 -17.00
CA SER A 190 -23.86 24.40 -18.25
C SER A 190 -22.95 24.16 -19.47
N ASP A 191 -21.69 24.57 -19.39
CA ASP A 191 -20.75 24.57 -20.51
C ASP A 191 -19.69 23.45 -20.37
N VAL A 192 -19.85 22.55 -19.36
CA VAL A 192 -18.95 21.42 -19.06
C VAL A 192 -19.55 20.08 -19.46
#